data_664e2f681cb12aba044fd112c1454a41
#
_entry.id   664e2f681cb12aba044fd112c1454a41
#
_cell.length_a   1.000
_cell.length_b   1.000
_cell.length_c   1.000
_cell.angle_alpha   90.00
_cell.angle_beta   90.00
_cell.angle_gamma   90.00
#
_symmetry.space_group_name_H-M   'P 1'
#
loop_
_entity.id
_entity.type
_entity.pdbx_description
1 polymer ?
#
loop_
_entity_poly.entity_id
_entity_poly.type
_entity_poly.pdbx_seq_one_letter_code
_entity_poly.pdbx_strand_id
1 'polypeptide(L)'
;GSEMCIRDRGLTGLQELLDASRELDTVALVGLPLMVRGKLYNCAAVLCGGRLLGLVPKTYLPNYGEFYEKRQFTPGSTEVEWVNVCGQDVPFGTSLLFRCRQMPSFVLGVEICEDLWSVLPPSTFHALAGATVIANLSASDETVGKAEYRRALVSNQSARLLCGYLYASAGHG
;
A
#
# COMPACT_ATOMS: atom_id res chain seq x y z
N GLY A 1 16.09 -6.16 20.10
CA GLY A 1 14.98 -5.77 20.98
C GLY A 1 14.05 -4.73 20.35
N SER A 2 14.56 -3.67 19.69
CA SER A 2 13.73 -2.60 19.13
C SER A 2 12.96 -3.02 17.87
N GLU A 3 13.51 -3.87 17.02
CA GLU A 3 12.85 -4.30 15.78
C GLU A 3 11.67 -5.26 16.02
N MET A 4 11.79 -6.17 16.99
CA MET A 4 10.67 -7.01 17.39
C MET A 4 9.51 -6.18 17.98
N CYS A 5 9.84 -5.17 18.76
CA CYS A 5 8.83 -4.30 19.39
C CYS A 5 8.02 -3.49 18.36
N ILE A 6 8.64 -3.02 17.29
CA ILE A 6 7.95 -2.29 16.21
C ILE A 6 7.03 -3.21 15.42
N ARG A 7 7.48 -4.43 15.10
CA ARG A 7 6.67 -5.44 14.44
C ARG A 7 5.43 -5.85 15.24
N ASP A 8 5.62 -6.12 16.52
CA ASP A 8 4.54 -6.52 17.42
C ASP A 8 3.51 -5.40 17.56
N ARG A 9 3.95 -4.15 17.62
CA ARG A 9 3.08 -2.98 17.65
C ARG A 9 2.29 -2.81 16.34
N GLY A 10 2.93 -3.05 15.19
CA GLY A 10 2.27 -3.00 13.88
C GLY A 10 1.14 -4.01 13.77
N LEU A 11 1.39 -5.26 14.15
CA LEU A 11 0.38 -6.32 14.13
C LEU A 11 -0.72 -6.10 15.17
N THR A 12 -0.38 -5.62 16.36
CA THR A 12 -1.37 -5.27 17.39
C THR A 12 -2.26 -4.13 16.92
N GLY A 13 -1.69 -3.08 16.33
CA GLY A 13 -2.45 -1.97 15.75
C GLY A 13 -3.35 -2.41 14.60
N LEU A 14 -2.86 -3.30 13.74
CA LEU A 14 -3.67 -3.87 12.66
C LEU A 14 -4.86 -4.67 13.21
N GLN A 15 -4.65 -5.49 14.26
CA GLN A 15 -5.73 -6.25 14.90
C GLN A 15 -6.79 -5.32 15.50
N GLU A 16 -6.37 -4.23 16.15
CA GLU A 16 -7.29 -3.23 16.70
C GLU A 16 -8.14 -2.58 15.61
N LEU A 17 -7.52 -2.26 14.46
CA LEU A 17 -8.24 -1.69 13.32
C LEU A 17 -9.20 -2.70 12.68
N LEU A 18 -8.82 -3.95 12.57
CA LEU A 18 -9.70 -5.02 12.11
C LEU A 18 -10.93 -5.14 13.01
N ASP A 19 -10.71 -5.15 14.31
CA ASP A 19 -11.80 -5.24 15.29
C ASP A 19 -12.73 -4.02 15.20
N ALA A 20 -12.17 -2.82 15.10
CA ALA A 20 -12.93 -1.59 14.97
C ALA A 20 -13.72 -1.50 13.64
N SER A 21 -13.24 -2.16 12.60
CA SER A 21 -13.86 -2.13 11.26
C SER A 21 -15.03 -3.11 11.10
N ARG A 22 -15.28 -3.99 12.06
CA ARG A 22 -16.26 -5.08 11.92
C ARG A 22 -17.67 -4.62 11.54
N GLU A 23 -18.10 -3.48 12.07
CA GLU A 23 -19.44 -2.90 11.84
C GLU A 23 -19.43 -1.82 10.75
N LEU A 24 -18.30 -1.67 10.02
CA LEU A 24 -18.12 -0.63 9.01
C LEU A 24 -18.05 -1.23 7.61
N ASP A 25 -18.70 -0.57 6.65
CA ASP A 25 -18.61 -0.89 5.22
C ASP A 25 -17.47 -0.13 4.52
N THR A 26 -16.61 0.52 5.28
CA THR A 26 -15.50 1.32 4.77
C THR A 26 -14.28 0.45 4.48
N VAL A 27 -13.71 0.62 3.30
CA VAL A 27 -12.39 0.06 2.98
C VAL A 27 -11.32 0.97 3.57
N ALA A 28 -10.46 0.42 4.41
CA ALA A 28 -9.33 1.13 4.98
C ALA A 28 -8.02 0.55 4.47
N LEU A 29 -7.04 1.44 4.24
CA LEU A 29 -5.70 1.09 3.85
C LEU A 29 -4.73 1.57 4.92
N VAL A 30 -3.86 0.68 5.37
CA VAL A 30 -2.92 0.95 6.48
C VAL A 30 -1.52 0.51 6.09
N GLY A 31 -0.56 1.42 6.21
CA GLY A 31 0.86 1.09 6.04
C GLY A 31 1.44 0.41 7.28
N LEU A 32 2.16 -0.69 7.08
CA LEU A 32 2.87 -1.37 8.17
C LEU A 32 4.08 -2.16 7.65
N PRO A 33 5.13 -2.30 8.46
CA PRO A 33 6.17 -3.27 8.19
C PRO A 33 5.67 -4.68 8.48
N LEU A 34 5.94 -5.61 7.58
CA LEU A 34 5.51 -7.01 7.70
C LEU A 34 6.65 -7.96 7.40
N MET A 35 6.85 -8.93 8.29
CA MET A 35 7.79 -10.02 8.07
C MET A 35 7.10 -11.20 7.40
N VAL A 36 7.61 -11.61 6.26
CA VAL A 36 7.13 -12.78 5.52
C VAL A 36 8.34 -13.67 5.21
N ARG A 37 8.33 -14.89 5.69
CA ARG A 37 9.42 -15.88 5.49
C ARG A 37 10.82 -15.31 5.77
N GLY A 38 10.97 -14.63 6.90
CA GLY A 38 12.24 -14.07 7.35
C GLY A 38 12.68 -12.79 6.61
N LYS A 39 11.86 -12.26 5.71
CA LYS A 39 12.13 -11.02 4.98
C LYS A 39 11.16 -9.93 5.42
N LEU A 40 11.66 -8.71 5.57
CA LEU A 40 10.85 -7.56 5.97
C LEU A 40 10.37 -6.79 4.74
N TYR A 41 9.09 -6.49 4.69
CA TYR A 41 8.44 -5.73 3.62
C TYR A 41 7.76 -4.49 4.16
N ASN A 42 7.78 -3.42 3.38
CA ASN A 42 6.93 -2.26 3.58
C ASN A 42 5.61 -2.53 2.86
N CYS A 43 4.52 -2.67 3.60
CA CYS A 43 3.24 -3.13 3.06
C CYS A 43 2.11 -2.14 3.29
N ALA A 44 1.14 -2.19 2.40
CA ALA A 44 -0.20 -1.67 2.62
C ALA A 44 -1.15 -2.83 2.90
N ALA A 45 -1.82 -2.81 4.04
CA ALA A 45 -2.90 -3.72 4.36
C ALA A 45 -4.23 -3.11 3.91
N VAL A 46 -5.03 -3.87 3.19
CA VAL A 46 -6.36 -3.48 2.74
C VAL A 46 -7.39 -4.25 3.55
N LEU A 47 -8.24 -3.56 4.28
CA LEU A 47 -9.21 -4.17 5.20
C LEU A 47 -10.61 -3.59 5.04
N CYS A 48 -11.61 -4.39 5.33
CA CYS A 48 -13.02 -4.00 5.31
C CYS A 48 -13.84 -4.97 6.17
N GLY A 49 -14.69 -4.44 7.04
CA GLY A 49 -15.65 -5.24 7.82
C GLY A 49 -15.00 -6.32 8.69
N GLY A 50 -13.87 -6.05 9.32
CA GLY A 50 -13.12 -7.00 10.15
C GLY A 50 -12.27 -8.00 9.37
N ARG A 51 -12.26 -7.92 8.03
CA ARG A 51 -11.50 -8.83 7.18
C ARG A 51 -10.29 -8.13 6.57
N LEU A 52 -9.18 -8.82 6.58
CA LEU A 52 -7.97 -8.43 5.87
C LEU A 52 -8.07 -8.97 4.42
N LEU A 53 -8.28 -8.06 3.47
CA LEU A 53 -8.55 -8.43 2.08
C LEU A 53 -7.28 -8.76 1.30
N GLY A 54 -6.18 -8.12 1.63
CA GLY A 54 -4.90 -8.32 0.97
C GLY A 54 -3.79 -7.48 1.58
N LEU A 55 -2.57 -7.87 1.24
CA LEU A 55 -1.33 -7.20 1.65
C LEU A 55 -0.53 -6.88 0.39
N VAL A 56 -0.27 -5.60 0.17
CA VAL A 56 0.46 -5.12 -1.00
C VAL A 56 1.82 -4.61 -0.57
N PRO A 57 2.91 -5.32 -0.88
CA PRO A 57 4.25 -4.83 -0.58
C PRO A 57 4.68 -3.74 -1.56
N LYS A 58 5.56 -2.85 -1.10
CA LYS A 58 6.17 -1.83 -1.95
C LYS A 58 7.08 -2.48 -2.99
N THR A 59 7.00 -2.02 -4.22
CA THR A 59 7.77 -2.54 -5.35
C THR A 59 9.18 -1.92 -5.42
N TYR A 60 9.25 -0.60 -5.34
CA TYR A 60 10.52 0.13 -5.48
C TYR A 60 10.98 0.70 -4.15
N LEU A 61 12.21 0.38 -3.78
CA LEU A 61 12.80 0.83 -2.52
C LEU A 61 13.82 1.94 -2.79
N PRO A 62 13.61 3.17 -2.31
CA PRO A 62 14.58 4.23 -2.46
C PRO A 62 15.88 3.90 -1.70
N ASN A 63 17.03 4.21 -2.31
CA ASN A 63 18.35 3.97 -1.75
C ASN A 63 19.26 5.19 -1.92
N TYR A 64 18.72 6.38 -1.62
CA TYR A 64 19.45 7.65 -1.70
C TYR A 64 19.13 8.55 -0.50
N GLY A 65 20.09 9.36 -0.10
CA GLY A 65 19.93 10.29 1.02
C GLY A 65 19.61 9.58 2.33
N GLU A 66 18.56 10.03 3.01
CA GLU A 66 18.03 9.45 4.25
C GLU A 66 17.21 8.16 4.02
N PHE A 67 16.85 7.86 2.77
CA PHE A 67 16.00 6.72 2.42
C PHE A 67 16.82 5.49 2.06
N TYR A 68 17.31 4.79 3.08
CA TYR A 68 18.02 3.52 2.92
C TYR A 68 17.10 2.32 3.05
N GLU A 69 15.92 2.35 2.44
CA GLU A 69 14.92 1.28 2.55
C GLU A 69 15.46 -0.09 2.09
N LYS A 70 16.32 -0.12 1.07
CA LYS A 70 16.93 -1.37 0.58
C LYS A 70 17.76 -2.12 1.63
N ARG A 71 18.22 -1.44 2.67
CA ARG A 71 18.98 -2.07 3.76
C ARG A 71 18.08 -2.81 4.75
N GLN A 72 16.82 -2.39 4.85
CA GLN A 72 15.86 -2.89 5.85
C GLN A 72 14.74 -3.69 5.23
N PHE A 73 14.27 -3.30 4.03
CA PHE A 73 13.12 -3.88 3.38
C PHE A 73 13.47 -4.65 2.12
N THR A 74 12.62 -5.60 1.79
CA THR A 74 12.68 -6.40 0.57
C THR A 74 11.66 -5.84 -0.44
N PRO A 75 12.02 -5.74 -1.74
CA PRO A 75 11.06 -5.37 -2.77
C PRO A 75 10.00 -6.44 -2.95
N GLY A 76 8.76 -6.00 -3.18
CA GLY A 76 7.64 -6.91 -3.44
C GLY A 76 7.73 -7.59 -4.80
N SER A 77 7.05 -8.72 -4.92
CA SER A 77 6.92 -9.48 -6.15
C SER A 77 5.48 -9.43 -6.68
N THR A 78 5.33 -9.57 -8.00
CA THR A 78 4.02 -9.72 -8.65
C THR A 78 3.40 -11.10 -8.42
N GLU A 79 4.20 -12.09 -8.02
CA GLU A 79 3.67 -13.39 -7.64
C GLU A 79 2.86 -13.28 -6.37
N VAL A 80 1.63 -13.80 -6.41
CA VAL A 80 0.73 -13.81 -5.26
C VAL A 80 0.97 -15.06 -4.44
N GLU A 81 1.19 -14.87 -3.15
CA GLU A 81 1.29 -15.96 -2.18
C GLU A 81 0.29 -15.72 -1.04
N TRP A 82 -0.09 -16.79 -0.36
CA TRP A 82 -0.97 -16.73 0.78
C TRP A 82 -0.18 -16.74 2.07
N VAL A 83 -0.45 -15.78 2.94
CA VAL A 83 0.20 -15.64 4.24
C VAL A 83 -0.86 -15.56 5.34
N ASN A 84 -0.51 -16.04 6.55
CA ASN A 84 -1.41 -15.92 7.70
C ASN A 84 -1.00 -14.69 8.52
N VAL A 85 -1.92 -13.75 8.66
CA VAL A 85 -1.73 -12.53 9.43
C VAL A 85 -2.98 -12.26 10.26
N CYS A 86 -2.83 -11.97 11.55
CA CYS A 86 -3.93 -11.76 12.49
C CYS A 86 -4.96 -12.91 12.46
N GLY A 87 -4.50 -14.13 12.29
CA GLY A 87 -5.36 -15.32 12.23
C GLY A 87 -6.13 -15.50 10.93
N GLN A 88 -5.86 -14.71 9.91
CA GLN A 88 -6.52 -14.78 8.61
C GLN A 88 -5.54 -15.17 7.51
N ASP A 89 -5.98 -15.98 6.56
CA ASP A 89 -5.23 -16.27 5.35
C ASP A 89 -5.47 -15.17 4.32
N VAL A 90 -4.38 -14.51 3.90
CA VAL A 90 -4.43 -13.26 3.14
C VAL A 90 -3.53 -13.37 1.92
N PRO A 91 -3.99 -12.93 0.73
CA PRO A 91 -3.12 -12.83 -0.43
C PRO A 91 -2.10 -11.70 -0.23
N PHE A 92 -0.87 -11.97 -0.64
CA PHE A 92 0.28 -11.07 -0.54
C PHE A 92 0.95 -10.96 -1.89
N GLY A 93 1.06 -9.75 -2.43
CA GLY A 93 1.70 -9.48 -3.71
C GLY A 93 1.42 -8.08 -4.22
N THR A 94 2.25 -7.60 -5.14
CA THR A 94 2.14 -6.24 -5.70
C THR A 94 1.02 -6.11 -6.74
N SER A 95 0.55 -7.21 -7.31
CA SER A 95 -0.42 -7.25 -8.42
C SER A 95 -1.87 -7.38 -7.98
N LEU A 96 -2.17 -7.30 -6.69
CA LEU A 96 -3.52 -7.46 -6.17
C LEU A 96 -4.43 -6.33 -6.62
N LEU A 97 -5.65 -6.69 -7.03
CA LEU A 97 -6.75 -5.76 -7.24
C LEU A 97 -7.92 -6.12 -6.32
N PHE A 98 -8.61 -5.09 -5.85
CA PHE A 98 -9.72 -5.22 -4.90
C PHE A 98 -11.01 -4.73 -5.57
N ARG A 99 -11.94 -5.64 -5.80
CA ARG A 99 -13.18 -5.37 -6.51
C ARG A 99 -14.35 -5.25 -5.54
N CYS A 100 -15.17 -4.23 -5.70
CA CYS A 100 -16.41 -4.08 -4.96
C CYS A 100 -17.55 -4.85 -5.65
N ARG A 101 -18.18 -5.81 -4.94
CA ARG A 101 -19.28 -6.60 -5.51
C ARG A 101 -20.52 -5.77 -5.82
N GLN A 102 -20.82 -4.79 -4.95
CA GLN A 102 -22.00 -3.92 -5.08
C GLN A 102 -21.78 -2.82 -6.12
N MET A 103 -20.54 -2.51 -6.44
CA MET A 103 -20.15 -1.51 -7.41
C MET A 103 -19.04 -2.08 -8.31
N PRO A 104 -19.39 -2.89 -9.33
CA PRO A 104 -18.39 -3.56 -10.17
C PRO A 104 -17.44 -2.62 -10.91
N SER A 105 -17.82 -1.37 -11.10
CA SER A 105 -16.95 -0.32 -11.67
C SER A 105 -15.86 0.17 -10.70
N PHE A 106 -15.97 -0.14 -9.42
CA PHE A 106 -14.96 0.20 -8.43
C PHE A 106 -13.97 -0.96 -8.30
N VAL A 107 -12.78 -0.79 -8.87
CA VAL A 107 -11.67 -1.74 -8.78
C VAL A 107 -10.45 -0.98 -8.29
N LEU A 108 -10.00 -1.30 -7.09
CA LEU A 108 -8.90 -0.63 -6.41
C LEU A 108 -7.57 -1.32 -6.66
N GLY A 109 -6.58 -0.55 -7.12
CA GLY A 109 -5.17 -0.92 -7.10
C GLY A 109 -4.41 -0.09 -6.06
N VAL A 110 -3.35 -0.63 -5.49
CA VAL A 110 -2.57 0.01 -4.43
C VAL A 110 -1.09 0.05 -4.82
N GLU A 111 -0.47 1.21 -4.61
CA GLU A 111 0.98 1.39 -4.69
C GLU A 111 1.47 2.23 -3.50
N ILE A 112 2.77 2.26 -3.25
CA ILE A 112 3.30 2.88 -2.03
C ILE A 112 4.35 3.93 -2.39
N CYS A 113 4.09 5.18 -1.99
CA CYS A 113 5.03 6.29 -2.01
C CYS A 113 5.79 6.43 -3.36
N GLU A 114 7.07 6.13 -3.38
CA GLU A 114 7.99 6.25 -4.52
C GLU A 114 7.64 5.31 -5.68
N ASP A 115 6.76 4.35 -5.51
CA ASP A 115 6.28 3.52 -6.62
C ASP A 115 5.69 4.38 -7.74
N LEU A 116 5.03 5.49 -7.40
CA LEU A 116 4.48 6.44 -8.37
C LEU A 116 5.58 7.13 -9.19
N TRP A 117 6.77 7.34 -8.61
CA TRP A 117 7.85 8.10 -9.22
C TRP A 117 8.82 7.23 -10.01
N SER A 118 8.60 5.94 -10.03
CA SER A 118 9.36 5.00 -10.84
C SER A 118 9.07 5.15 -12.33
N VAL A 119 9.93 4.60 -13.16
CA VAL A 119 9.76 4.60 -14.63
C VAL A 119 8.50 3.83 -15.04
N LEU A 120 8.20 2.73 -14.33
CA LEU A 120 7.01 1.91 -14.53
C LEU A 120 6.28 1.74 -13.19
N PRO A 121 5.43 2.71 -12.80
CA PRO A 121 4.66 2.58 -11.58
C PRO A 121 3.76 1.34 -11.58
N PRO A 122 3.60 0.64 -10.44
CA PRO A 122 2.65 -0.47 -10.34
C PRO A 122 1.23 -0.12 -10.79
N SER A 123 0.80 1.11 -10.58
CA SER A 123 -0.51 1.61 -11.03
C SER A 123 -0.73 1.49 -12.54
N THR A 124 0.31 1.57 -13.34
CA THR A 124 0.24 1.32 -14.79
C THR A 124 -0.28 -0.08 -15.08
N PHE A 125 0.27 -1.08 -14.41
CA PHE A 125 -0.17 -2.48 -14.56
C PHE A 125 -1.52 -2.73 -13.93
N HIS A 126 -1.83 -2.08 -12.82
CA HIS A 126 -3.16 -2.15 -12.20
C HIS A 126 -4.25 -1.65 -13.14
N ALA A 127 -4.04 -0.52 -13.79
CA ALA A 127 -4.98 0.05 -14.77
C ALA A 127 -5.16 -0.88 -15.98
N LEU A 128 -4.07 -1.43 -16.51
CA LEU A 128 -4.13 -2.40 -17.59
C LEU A 128 -4.89 -3.68 -17.22
N ALA A 129 -4.86 -4.05 -15.94
CA ALA A 129 -5.60 -5.20 -15.40
C ALA A 129 -7.05 -4.86 -15.00
N GLY A 130 -7.48 -3.61 -15.16
CA GLY A 130 -8.87 -3.21 -14.94
C GLY A 130 -9.12 -2.34 -13.71
N ALA A 131 -8.09 -1.86 -13.02
CA ALA A 131 -8.27 -0.91 -11.92
C ALA A 131 -8.91 0.40 -12.42
N THR A 132 -9.81 0.95 -11.62
CA THR A 132 -10.47 2.24 -11.88
C THR A 132 -10.11 3.29 -10.84
N VAL A 133 -9.60 2.87 -9.70
CA VAL A 133 -9.13 3.72 -8.61
C VAL A 133 -7.77 3.22 -8.15
N ILE A 134 -6.84 4.14 -8.01
CA ILE A 134 -5.51 3.87 -7.45
C ILE A 134 -5.39 4.59 -6.11
N ALA A 135 -4.89 3.90 -5.09
CA ALA A 135 -4.53 4.48 -3.81
C ALA A 135 -3.03 4.38 -3.58
N ASN A 136 -2.44 5.47 -3.11
CA ASN A 136 -1.02 5.56 -2.77
C ASN A 136 -0.88 6.01 -1.31
N LEU A 137 -0.23 5.19 -0.51
CA LEU A 137 0.13 5.52 0.87
C LEU A 137 1.57 6.03 0.89
N SER A 138 1.77 7.23 1.40
CA SER A 138 3.07 7.89 1.44
C SER A 138 3.41 8.43 2.82
N ALA A 139 4.68 8.38 3.17
CA ALA A 139 5.28 9.04 4.32
C ALA A 139 6.50 9.85 3.86
N SER A 140 6.31 10.68 2.84
CA SER A 140 7.40 11.49 2.28
C SER A 140 7.51 12.85 2.94
N ASP A 141 8.74 13.32 3.11
CA ASP A 141 9.01 14.65 3.63
C ASP A 141 8.50 15.75 2.69
N GLU A 142 7.95 16.80 3.27
CA GLU A 142 7.53 18.01 2.56
C GLU A 142 8.74 18.94 2.41
N THR A 143 9.25 19.08 1.18
CA THR A 143 10.24 20.10 0.82
C THR A 143 9.62 21.12 -0.14
N VAL A 144 10.23 22.31 -0.21
CA VAL A 144 9.78 23.38 -1.11
C VAL A 144 9.72 22.87 -2.55
N GLY A 145 8.59 23.05 -3.23
CA GLY A 145 8.35 22.61 -4.60
C GLY A 145 7.94 21.14 -4.75
N LYS A 146 8.11 20.31 -3.73
CA LYS A 146 7.76 18.89 -3.78
C LYS A 146 6.26 18.65 -3.87
N ALA A 147 5.46 19.49 -3.23
CA ALA A 147 4.00 19.41 -3.26
C ALA A 147 3.44 19.64 -4.67
N GLU A 148 3.96 20.63 -5.40
CA GLU A 148 3.56 20.91 -6.78
C GLU A 148 3.97 19.78 -7.74
N TYR A 149 5.19 19.28 -7.59
CA TYR A 149 5.68 18.15 -8.37
C TYR A 149 4.84 16.89 -8.13
N ARG A 150 4.49 16.61 -6.87
CA ARG A 150 3.62 15.50 -6.49
C ARG A 150 2.23 15.63 -7.13
N ARG A 151 1.62 16.82 -7.07
CA ARG A 151 0.32 17.08 -7.71
C ARG A 151 0.39 16.86 -9.22
N ALA A 152 1.46 17.30 -9.86
CA ALA A 152 1.67 17.09 -11.30
C ALA A 152 1.76 15.59 -11.62
N LEU A 153 2.53 14.82 -10.86
CA LEU A 153 2.65 13.37 -11.04
C LEU A 153 1.32 12.66 -10.84
N VAL A 154 0.60 12.96 -9.77
CA VAL A 154 -0.70 12.35 -9.47
C VAL A 154 -1.71 12.69 -10.56
N SER A 155 -1.79 13.94 -10.97
CA SER A 155 -2.71 14.39 -12.03
C SER A 155 -2.38 13.74 -13.38
N ASN A 156 -1.11 13.67 -13.73
CA ASN A 156 -0.66 13.02 -14.96
C ASN A 156 -0.95 11.52 -14.95
N GLN A 157 -0.68 10.86 -13.84
CA GLN A 157 -0.94 9.43 -13.74
C GLN A 157 -2.44 9.12 -13.76
N SER A 158 -3.25 9.88 -13.05
CA SER A 158 -4.72 9.78 -13.10
C SER A 158 -5.26 9.94 -14.52
N ALA A 159 -4.83 10.98 -15.22
CA ALA A 159 -5.26 11.25 -16.60
C ALA A 159 -4.79 10.16 -17.57
N ARG A 160 -3.54 9.74 -17.46
CA ARG A 160 -2.96 8.70 -18.32
C ARG A 160 -3.66 7.36 -18.16
N LEU A 161 -3.97 6.97 -16.92
CA LEU A 161 -4.58 5.69 -16.60
C LEU A 161 -6.11 5.70 -16.68
N LEU A 162 -6.73 6.87 -16.80
CA LEU A 162 -8.18 7.06 -16.68
C LEU A 162 -8.73 6.48 -15.37
N CYS A 163 -7.96 6.63 -14.29
CA CYS A 163 -8.31 6.16 -12.96
C CYS A 163 -8.45 7.33 -11.99
N GLY A 164 -9.36 7.23 -11.03
CA GLY A 164 -9.30 8.06 -9.83
C GLY A 164 -8.00 7.78 -9.10
N TYR A 165 -7.28 8.80 -8.64
CA TYR A 165 -6.03 8.63 -7.91
C TYR A 165 -6.12 9.29 -6.53
N LEU A 166 -6.02 8.47 -5.48
CA LEU A 166 -6.06 8.89 -4.08
C LEU A 166 -4.64 8.84 -3.52
N TYR A 167 -4.13 9.97 -3.09
CA TYR A 167 -2.81 10.08 -2.49
C TYR A 167 -2.96 10.49 -1.02
N ALA A 168 -2.58 9.61 -0.10
CA ALA A 168 -2.58 9.88 1.33
C ALA A 168 -1.14 10.07 1.82
N SER A 169 -0.84 11.24 2.34
CA SER A 169 0.44 11.53 2.99
C SER A 169 0.28 11.45 4.52
N ALA A 170 1.25 10.84 5.19
CA ALA A 170 1.33 10.92 6.63
C ALA A 170 1.53 12.40 7.01
N GLY A 171 0.59 12.96 7.77
CA GLY A 171 0.70 14.32 8.28
C GLY A 171 1.82 14.43 9.32
N HIS A 172 2.29 15.64 9.56
CA HIS A 172 3.07 15.91 10.77
C HIS A 172 2.13 15.73 11.97
N GLY A 173 2.43 14.72 12.79
CA GLY A 173 1.74 14.51 14.04
C GLY A 173 2.12 15.55 15.07
#